data_0c30584ad2a8ae2351035bc9b21ec6cc
#
_entry.id   0c30584ad2a8ae2351035bc9b21ec6cc
#
_cell.length_a   1.000
_cell.length_b   1.000
_cell.length_c   1.000
_cell.angle_alpha   90.00
_cell.angle_beta   90.00
_cell.angle_gamma   90.00
#
_symmetry.space_group_name_H-M   'P 1'
#
loop_
_entity.id
_entity.type
_entity.pdbx_description
1 polymer ?
#
loop_
_entity_poly.entity_id
_entity_poly.type
_entity_poly.pdbx_seq_one_letter_code
_entity_poly.pdbx_strand_id
1 'polypeptide(L)'
;RDRVVGLFEEVGIPDPTARLRMFPHELSGGQRQRVLIALALACDPELLIADEPTTALDVAVQSQVLNLIQRLAKQRQIAFMLITHDIGVIAQVADRVTVMRNGRVMEAGETAQVLGAPKNLYTRALMDAVPPLDRKIDRFRVPKDDRIASSRGKMAERWLLEGQQHDLTGLSVHNLTVAFEGPRTSFFRKPPIYVALNNVTLNIKPGSIMGLVGESGSGKSTLAKV
;
A
#
# COMPACT_ATOMS: atom_id res chain seq x y z
N ARG A 1 -1.72 27.77 -18.28
CA ARG A 1 -1.21 27.83 -16.89
C ARG A 1 -2.37 27.78 -15.90
N ASP A 2 -3.40 28.60 -16.09
CA ASP A 2 -4.55 28.70 -15.17
C ASP A 2 -5.35 27.40 -15.09
N ARG A 3 -5.53 26.68 -16.21
CA ARG A 3 -6.16 25.36 -16.23
C ARG A 3 -5.39 24.33 -15.37
N VAL A 4 -4.05 24.36 -15.40
CA VAL A 4 -3.24 23.42 -14.59
C VAL A 4 -3.33 23.77 -13.11
N VAL A 5 -3.33 25.06 -12.76
CA VAL A 5 -3.55 25.53 -11.38
C VAL A 5 -4.90 25.03 -10.87
N GLY A 6 -5.98 25.24 -11.64
CA GLY A 6 -7.31 24.74 -11.28
C GLY A 6 -7.38 23.22 -11.10
N LEU A 7 -6.71 22.43 -11.95
CA LEU A 7 -6.62 20.99 -11.78
C LEU A 7 -5.86 20.59 -10.52
N PHE A 8 -4.78 21.31 -10.17
CA PHE A 8 -4.02 21.06 -8.94
C PHE A 8 -4.85 21.39 -7.70
N GLU A 9 -5.64 22.47 -7.74
CA GLU A 9 -6.59 22.80 -6.65
C GLU A 9 -7.64 21.71 -6.49
N GLU A 10 -8.23 21.24 -7.59
CA GLU A 10 -9.26 20.21 -7.61
C GLU A 10 -8.78 18.89 -7.01
N VAL A 11 -7.54 18.48 -7.31
CA VAL A 11 -6.92 17.27 -6.71
C VAL A 11 -6.33 17.51 -5.34
N GLY A 12 -6.43 18.74 -4.80
CA GLY A 12 -5.99 19.09 -3.45
C GLY A 12 -4.46 19.14 -3.28
N ILE A 13 -3.73 19.65 -4.26
CA ILE A 13 -2.31 19.96 -4.13
C ILE A 13 -2.17 21.32 -3.43
N PRO A 14 -1.46 21.40 -2.29
CA PRO A 14 -1.22 22.67 -1.61
C PRO A 14 -0.30 23.56 -2.40
N ASP A 15 -0.51 24.87 -2.39
CA ASP A 15 0.26 25.90 -3.11
C ASP A 15 0.48 25.56 -4.60
N PRO A 16 -0.60 25.41 -5.39
CA PRO A 16 -0.53 24.91 -6.77
C PRO A 16 0.47 25.66 -7.64
N THR A 17 0.49 26.99 -7.52
CA THR A 17 1.37 27.85 -8.32
C THR A 17 2.86 27.62 -8.04
N ALA A 18 3.22 27.37 -6.78
CA ALA A 18 4.59 27.04 -6.39
C ALA A 18 4.98 25.63 -6.91
N ARG A 19 4.04 24.67 -6.85
CA ARG A 19 4.26 23.27 -7.27
C ARG A 19 4.42 23.09 -8.78
N LEU A 20 3.92 24.02 -9.61
CA LEU A 20 4.12 23.99 -11.08
C LEU A 20 5.59 23.99 -11.51
N ARG A 21 6.50 24.44 -10.68
CA ARG A 21 7.93 24.54 -10.98
C ARG A 21 8.75 23.40 -10.39
N MET A 22 8.12 22.51 -9.62
CA MET A 22 8.80 21.41 -8.94
C MET A 22 8.95 20.20 -9.86
N PHE A 23 10.04 19.49 -9.69
CA PHE A 23 10.26 18.20 -10.36
C PHE A 23 9.56 17.06 -9.59
N PRO A 24 9.23 15.95 -10.27
CA PRO A 24 8.54 14.83 -9.62
C PRO A 24 9.24 14.27 -8.37
N HIS A 25 10.56 14.32 -8.31
CA HIS A 25 11.34 13.83 -7.16
C HIS A 25 11.26 14.76 -5.94
N GLU A 26 10.83 16.01 -6.11
CA GLU A 26 10.64 16.98 -5.04
C GLU A 26 9.25 16.87 -4.39
N LEU A 27 8.34 16.08 -4.99
CA LEU A 27 6.99 15.84 -4.52
C LEU A 27 6.92 14.57 -3.66
N SER A 28 6.07 14.56 -2.63
CA SER A 28 5.76 13.34 -1.87
C SER A 28 5.05 12.30 -2.76
N GLY A 29 5.01 11.03 -2.35
CA GLY A 29 4.30 9.98 -3.07
C GLY A 29 2.83 10.31 -3.35
N GLY A 30 2.11 10.80 -2.34
CA GLY A 30 0.72 11.22 -2.48
C GLY A 30 0.55 12.45 -3.38
N GLN A 31 1.47 13.41 -3.35
CA GLN A 31 1.45 14.55 -4.27
C GLN A 31 1.70 14.11 -5.72
N ARG A 32 2.67 13.23 -5.96
CA ARG A 32 2.90 12.65 -7.30
C ARG A 32 1.65 11.95 -7.83
N GLN A 33 0.98 11.16 -6.98
CA GLN A 33 -0.25 10.47 -7.38
C GLN A 33 -1.37 11.47 -7.73
N ARG A 34 -1.53 12.55 -6.95
CA ARG A 34 -2.49 13.62 -7.26
C ARG A 34 -2.17 14.34 -8.58
N VAL A 35 -0.89 14.56 -8.88
CA VAL A 35 -0.46 15.13 -10.18
C VAL A 35 -0.83 14.17 -11.32
N LEU A 36 -0.63 12.86 -11.18
CA LEU A 36 -1.03 11.88 -12.19
C LEU A 36 -2.55 11.87 -12.41
N ILE A 37 -3.34 11.98 -11.34
CA ILE A 37 -4.80 12.12 -11.43
C ILE A 37 -5.17 13.42 -12.17
N ALA A 38 -4.55 14.55 -11.82
CA ALA A 38 -4.77 15.84 -12.51
C ALA A 38 -4.44 15.77 -14.00
N LEU A 39 -3.34 15.08 -14.35
CA LEU A 39 -2.94 14.84 -15.73
C LEU A 39 -3.99 14.02 -16.50
N ALA A 40 -4.50 12.95 -15.89
CA ALA A 40 -5.54 12.11 -16.47
C ALA A 40 -6.86 12.88 -16.68
N LEU A 41 -7.18 13.82 -15.79
CA LEU A 41 -8.37 14.69 -15.89
C LEU A 41 -8.21 15.84 -16.89
N ALA A 42 -6.98 16.15 -17.32
CA ALA A 42 -6.72 17.33 -18.17
C ALA A 42 -7.41 17.29 -19.54
N CYS A 43 -7.79 16.12 -20.03
CA CYS A 43 -8.50 15.93 -21.29
C CYS A 43 -10.01 15.75 -21.14
N ASP A 44 -10.56 16.03 -19.96
CA ASP A 44 -11.99 15.86 -19.62
C ASP A 44 -12.53 14.48 -20.06
N PRO A 45 -11.96 13.37 -19.53
CA PRO A 45 -12.31 12.02 -19.95
C PRO A 45 -13.70 11.62 -19.47
N GLU A 46 -14.39 10.74 -20.22
CA GLU A 46 -15.63 10.08 -19.80
C GLU A 46 -15.36 8.84 -18.95
N LEU A 47 -14.18 8.23 -19.11
CA LEU A 47 -13.70 7.06 -18.36
C LEU A 47 -12.29 7.30 -17.86
N LEU A 48 -12.05 7.03 -16.59
CA LEU A 48 -10.72 7.04 -15.99
C LEU A 48 -10.36 5.64 -15.51
N ILE A 49 -9.22 5.12 -15.98
CA ILE A 49 -8.69 3.82 -15.58
C ILE A 49 -7.49 4.05 -14.67
N ALA A 50 -7.55 3.49 -13.48
CA ALA A 50 -6.45 3.52 -12.52
C ALA A 50 -5.96 2.10 -12.22
N ASP A 51 -4.74 1.82 -12.64
CA ASP A 51 -4.06 0.56 -12.41
C ASP A 51 -3.13 0.70 -11.19
N GLU A 52 -3.45 -0.01 -10.11
CA GLU A 52 -2.73 0.00 -8.83
C GLU A 52 -2.44 1.42 -8.29
N PRO A 53 -3.43 2.34 -8.23
CA PRO A 53 -3.18 3.77 -7.96
C PRO A 53 -2.66 4.05 -6.55
N THR A 54 -2.68 3.08 -5.66
CA THR A 54 -2.27 3.22 -4.26
C THR A 54 -1.02 2.40 -3.92
N THR A 55 -0.43 1.71 -4.90
CA THR A 55 0.80 0.95 -4.71
C THR A 55 1.93 1.86 -4.25
N ALA A 56 2.67 1.45 -3.23
CA ALA A 56 3.75 2.20 -2.57
C ALA A 56 3.32 3.46 -1.79
N LEU A 57 2.02 3.64 -1.53
CA LEU A 57 1.53 4.65 -0.60
C LEU A 57 1.30 4.04 0.80
N ASP A 58 1.46 4.85 1.83
CA ASP A 58 1.02 4.45 3.17
C ASP A 58 -0.52 4.47 3.27
N VAL A 59 -1.06 3.75 4.27
CA VAL A 59 -2.51 3.54 4.44
C VAL A 59 -3.28 4.86 4.54
N ALA A 60 -2.71 5.88 5.21
CA ALA A 60 -3.37 7.17 5.38
C ALA A 60 -3.47 7.92 4.04
N VAL A 61 -2.38 7.96 3.27
CA VAL A 61 -2.35 8.59 1.95
C VAL A 61 -3.18 7.80 0.94
N GLN A 62 -3.18 6.46 1.01
CA GLN A 62 -4.05 5.60 0.21
C GLN A 62 -5.52 5.98 0.37
N SER A 63 -6.00 6.06 1.61
CA SER A 63 -7.39 6.46 1.91
C SER A 63 -7.72 7.86 1.37
N GLN A 64 -6.80 8.81 1.46
CA GLN A 64 -6.99 10.16 0.90
C GLN A 64 -7.11 10.15 -0.62
N VAL A 65 -6.28 9.36 -1.32
CA VAL A 65 -6.32 9.23 -2.79
C VAL A 65 -7.61 8.56 -3.23
N LEU A 66 -8.06 7.51 -2.56
CA LEU A 66 -9.31 6.83 -2.87
C LEU A 66 -10.54 7.73 -2.67
N ASN A 67 -10.59 8.48 -1.57
CA ASN A 67 -11.65 9.47 -1.31
C ASN A 67 -11.64 10.60 -2.37
N LEU A 68 -10.46 11.03 -2.80
CA LEU A 68 -10.33 12.01 -3.89
C LEU A 68 -10.94 11.46 -5.19
N ILE A 69 -10.58 10.25 -5.57
CA ILE A 69 -11.09 9.58 -6.77
C ILE A 69 -12.61 9.46 -6.74
N GLN A 70 -13.20 8.99 -5.64
CA GLN A 70 -14.65 8.89 -5.49
C GLN A 70 -15.36 10.25 -5.61
N ARG A 71 -14.78 11.28 -4.99
CA ARG A 71 -15.30 12.64 -5.09
C ARG A 71 -15.28 13.13 -6.53
N LEU A 72 -14.16 12.97 -7.23
CA LEU A 72 -13.99 13.42 -8.62
C LEU A 72 -14.93 12.67 -9.58
N ALA A 73 -15.06 11.34 -9.41
CA ALA A 73 -15.99 10.54 -10.20
C ALA A 73 -17.43 11.07 -10.10
N LYS A 74 -17.88 11.38 -8.88
CA LYS A 74 -19.22 11.93 -8.61
C LYS A 74 -19.40 13.37 -9.13
N GLN A 75 -18.41 14.24 -8.88
CA GLN A 75 -18.48 15.66 -9.26
C GLN A 75 -18.45 15.87 -10.76
N ARG A 76 -17.62 15.11 -11.46
CA ARG A 76 -17.45 15.22 -12.92
C ARG A 76 -18.31 14.24 -13.71
N GLN A 77 -19.06 13.35 -13.05
CA GLN A 77 -19.87 12.28 -13.68
C GLN A 77 -19.03 11.37 -14.59
N ILE A 78 -17.79 11.07 -14.17
CA ILE A 78 -16.84 10.23 -14.90
C ILE A 78 -17.03 8.78 -14.46
N ALA A 79 -17.05 7.84 -15.42
CA ALA A 79 -16.93 6.43 -15.11
C ALA A 79 -15.50 6.14 -14.62
N PHE A 80 -15.36 5.29 -13.58
CA PHE A 80 -14.08 4.95 -12.99
C PHE A 80 -13.86 3.45 -12.97
N MET A 81 -12.73 2.99 -13.51
CA MET A 81 -12.28 1.61 -13.41
C MET A 81 -11.05 1.53 -12.53
N LEU A 82 -11.16 0.84 -11.40
CA LEU A 82 -10.07 0.60 -10.48
C LEU A 82 -9.56 -0.83 -10.64
N ILE A 83 -8.28 -0.98 -10.94
CA ILE A 83 -7.59 -2.27 -11.00
C ILE A 83 -6.69 -2.36 -9.77
N THR A 84 -6.89 -3.38 -8.96
CA THR A 84 -6.08 -3.62 -7.76
C THR A 84 -6.20 -5.08 -7.30
N HIS A 85 -5.18 -5.55 -6.60
CA HIS A 85 -5.22 -6.84 -5.89
C HIS A 85 -5.71 -6.69 -4.43
N ASP A 86 -5.91 -5.47 -3.95
CA ASP A 86 -6.38 -5.19 -2.58
C ASP A 86 -7.91 -5.19 -2.53
N ILE A 87 -8.46 -6.27 -1.99
CA ILE A 87 -9.90 -6.47 -1.83
C ILE A 87 -10.49 -5.46 -0.85
N GLY A 88 -9.75 -5.04 0.16
CA GLY A 88 -10.19 -4.02 1.12
C GLY A 88 -10.44 -2.68 0.44
N VAL A 89 -9.60 -2.32 -0.52
CA VAL A 89 -9.79 -1.13 -1.36
C VAL A 89 -11.05 -1.24 -2.19
N ILE A 90 -11.26 -2.37 -2.88
CA ILE A 90 -12.49 -2.60 -3.68
C ILE A 90 -13.73 -2.52 -2.81
N ALA A 91 -13.73 -3.15 -1.64
CA ALA A 91 -14.87 -3.13 -0.71
C ALA A 91 -15.24 -1.72 -0.24
N GLN A 92 -14.26 -0.83 -0.15
CA GLN A 92 -14.45 0.54 0.32
C GLN A 92 -14.99 1.48 -0.76
N VAL A 93 -14.58 1.30 -2.03
CA VAL A 93 -14.78 2.35 -3.05
C VAL A 93 -15.64 1.92 -4.24
N ALA A 94 -15.71 0.63 -4.55
CA ALA A 94 -16.32 0.15 -5.78
C ALA A 94 -17.81 -0.21 -5.59
N ASP A 95 -18.67 0.25 -6.50
CA ASP A 95 -20.08 -0.15 -6.54
C ASP A 95 -20.22 -1.58 -7.10
N ARG A 96 -19.43 -1.91 -8.11
CA ARG A 96 -19.40 -3.20 -8.80
C ARG A 96 -17.99 -3.76 -8.87
N VAL A 97 -17.86 -5.07 -8.83
CA VAL A 97 -16.58 -5.76 -8.94
C VAL A 97 -16.62 -6.84 -10.01
N THR A 98 -15.49 -7.00 -10.70
CA THR A 98 -15.25 -8.10 -11.63
C THR A 98 -13.98 -8.83 -11.18
N VAL A 99 -14.12 -10.10 -10.82
CA VAL A 99 -13.01 -10.97 -10.43
C VAL A 99 -12.49 -11.69 -11.65
N MET A 100 -11.19 -11.58 -11.91
CA MET A 100 -10.53 -12.19 -13.07
C MET A 100 -9.46 -13.21 -12.66
N ARG A 101 -9.31 -14.29 -13.46
CA ARG A 101 -8.23 -15.26 -13.34
C ARG A 101 -7.84 -15.77 -14.72
N ASN A 102 -6.54 -15.81 -15.03
CA ASN A 102 -5.99 -16.33 -16.29
C ASN A 102 -6.71 -15.76 -17.53
N GLY A 103 -6.95 -14.44 -17.55
CA GLY A 103 -7.61 -13.75 -18.65
C GLY A 103 -9.12 -13.99 -18.78
N ARG A 104 -9.75 -14.64 -17.81
CA ARG A 104 -11.19 -14.93 -17.80
C ARG A 104 -11.89 -14.27 -16.62
N VAL A 105 -13.11 -13.82 -16.87
CA VAL A 105 -13.99 -13.36 -15.79
C VAL A 105 -14.52 -14.57 -15.02
N MET A 106 -14.26 -14.62 -13.74
CA MET A 106 -14.71 -15.69 -12.84
C MET A 106 -16.05 -15.34 -12.20
N GLU A 107 -16.22 -14.08 -11.82
CA GLU A 107 -17.45 -13.57 -11.21
C GLU A 107 -17.52 -12.06 -11.41
N ALA A 108 -18.75 -11.52 -11.58
CA ALA A 108 -18.99 -10.09 -11.67
C ALA A 108 -20.37 -9.75 -11.09
N GLY A 109 -20.48 -8.60 -10.42
CA GLY A 109 -21.74 -8.16 -9.79
C GLY A 109 -21.54 -6.94 -8.89
N GLU A 110 -22.59 -6.66 -8.10
CA GLU A 110 -22.51 -5.66 -7.04
C GLU A 110 -21.47 -6.06 -6.00
N THR A 111 -20.65 -5.12 -5.55
CA THR A 111 -19.53 -5.39 -4.64
C THR A 111 -19.98 -6.10 -3.37
N ALA A 112 -21.04 -5.63 -2.74
CA ALA A 112 -21.56 -6.24 -1.52
C ALA A 112 -21.99 -7.71 -1.72
N GLN A 113 -22.52 -8.06 -2.89
CA GLN A 113 -22.95 -9.43 -3.20
C GLN A 113 -21.75 -10.33 -3.49
N VAL A 114 -20.83 -9.89 -4.36
CA VAL A 114 -19.66 -10.69 -4.78
C VAL A 114 -18.69 -10.93 -3.64
N LEU A 115 -18.46 -9.90 -2.80
CA LEU A 115 -17.52 -10.03 -1.67
C LEU A 115 -18.19 -10.68 -0.44
N GLY A 116 -19.49 -10.42 -0.21
CA GLY A 116 -20.19 -10.96 0.96
C GLY A 116 -20.70 -12.39 0.78
N ALA A 117 -21.11 -12.78 -0.44
CA ALA A 117 -21.66 -14.10 -0.75
C ALA A 117 -21.19 -14.59 -2.14
N PRO A 118 -19.88 -14.84 -2.31
CA PRO A 118 -19.32 -15.26 -3.60
C PRO A 118 -19.89 -16.60 -4.07
N LYS A 119 -20.32 -16.66 -5.34
CA LYS A 119 -20.85 -17.87 -5.97
C LYS A 119 -19.76 -18.71 -6.59
N ASN A 120 -18.75 -18.08 -7.16
CA ASN A 120 -17.62 -18.77 -7.79
C ASN A 120 -16.64 -19.30 -6.73
N LEU A 121 -16.18 -20.56 -6.93
CA LEU A 121 -15.24 -21.21 -6.02
C LEU A 121 -13.91 -20.44 -5.89
N TYR A 122 -13.42 -19.87 -6.99
CA TYR A 122 -12.18 -19.07 -6.97
C TYR A 122 -12.37 -17.78 -6.18
N THR A 123 -13.48 -17.05 -6.38
CA THR A 123 -13.79 -15.83 -5.63
C THR A 123 -13.90 -16.14 -4.14
N ARG A 124 -14.55 -17.25 -3.77
CA ARG A 124 -14.65 -17.72 -2.38
C ARG A 124 -13.27 -18.00 -1.78
N ALA A 125 -12.43 -18.75 -2.50
CA ALA A 125 -11.07 -19.04 -2.05
C ALA A 125 -10.21 -17.77 -1.93
N LEU A 126 -10.42 -16.77 -2.81
CA LEU A 126 -9.77 -15.47 -2.74
C LEU A 126 -10.20 -14.70 -1.48
N MET A 127 -11.50 -14.71 -1.14
CA MET A 127 -12.01 -14.08 0.09
C MET A 127 -11.50 -14.80 1.35
N ASP A 128 -11.46 -16.12 1.34
CA ASP A 128 -10.93 -16.93 2.45
C ASP A 128 -9.42 -16.72 2.69
N ALA A 129 -8.70 -16.23 1.68
CA ALA A 129 -7.28 -15.88 1.80
C ALA A 129 -7.03 -14.50 2.41
N VAL A 130 -8.05 -13.64 2.49
CA VAL A 130 -7.93 -12.33 3.17
C VAL A 130 -7.96 -12.56 4.68
N PRO A 131 -6.90 -12.18 5.43
CA PRO A 131 -6.88 -12.39 6.87
C PRO A 131 -7.98 -11.55 7.54
N PRO A 132 -8.79 -12.15 8.42
CA PRO A 132 -9.70 -11.38 9.26
C PRO A 132 -8.89 -10.50 10.22
N LEU A 133 -9.30 -9.23 10.37
CA LEU A 133 -8.62 -8.28 11.25
C LEU A 133 -8.94 -8.50 12.75
N ASP A 134 -10.00 -9.26 13.03
CA ASP A 134 -10.55 -9.46 14.38
C ASP A 134 -9.97 -10.68 15.12
N ARG A 135 -9.23 -11.54 14.42
CA ARG A 135 -8.66 -12.76 15.01
C ARG A 135 -7.36 -13.20 14.36
N LYS A 136 -6.48 -13.81 15.15
CA LYS A 136 -5.29 -14.49 14.66
C LYS A 136 -5.69 -15.83 14.05
N ILE A 137 -5.20 -16.11 12.83
CA ILE A 137 -5.37 -17.39 12.17
C ILE A 137 -4.03 -18.15 12.19
N ASP A 138 -4.07 -19.45 12.53
CA ASP A 138 -2.87 -20.30 12.61
C ASP A 138 -2.31 -20.65 11.22
N ARG A 139 -3.17 -20.71 10.20
CA ARG A 139 -2.78 -20.97 8.81
C ARG A 139 -3.72 -20.28 7.83
N PHE A 140 -3.12 -19.65 6.82
CA PHE A 140 -3.87 -19.20 5.65
C PHE A 140 -4.33 -20.41 4.82
N ARG A 141 -5.59 -20.42 4.42
CA ARG A 141 -6.09 -21.39 3.43
C ARG A 141 -5.64 -20.92 2.05
N VAL A 142 -4.50 -21.41 1.60
CA VAL A 142 -4.06 -21.19 0.23
C VAL A 142 -4.92 -22.05 -0.69
N PRO A 143 -5.54 -21.50 -1.77
CA PRO A 143 -6.23 -22.32 -2.76
C PRO A 143 -5.28 -23.39 -3.28
N LYS A 144 -5.65 -24.66 -3.16
CA LYS A 144 -4.85 -25.76 -3.70
C LYS A 144 -4.88 -25.68 -5.22
N ASP A 145 -3.80 -25.22 -5.80
CA ASP A 145 -3.50 -25.48 -7.19
C ASP A 145 -2.79 -26.84 -7.22
N ASP A 146 -3.49 -27.90 -7.64
CA ASP A 146 -3.04 -29.28 -7.55
C ASP A 146 -1.72 -29.58 -8.29
N ARG A 147 -1.20 -28.60 -9.06
CA ARG A 147 0.07 -28.71 -9.79
C ARG A 147 1.31 -28.23 -9.03
N ILE A 148 1.15 -27.50 -7.93
CA ILE A 148 2.28 -26.93 -7.15
C ILE A 148 2.51 -27.68 -5.83
N ALA A 149 1.56 -28.49 -5.39
CA ALA A 149 1.61 -29.16 -4.08
C ALA A 149 2.64 -30.30 -3.99
N SER A 150 3.12 -30.87 -5.10
CA SER A 150 3.96 -32.07 -5.03
C SER A 150 5.47 -31.82 -4.86
N SER A 151 5.97 -30.65 -5.23
CA SER A 151 7.42 -30.37 -5.16
C SER A 151 7.84 -29.44 -4.00
N ARG A 152 6.98 -28.53 -3.55
CA ARG A 152 7.30 -27.60 -2.45
C ARG A 152 7.15 -28.20 -1.05
N GLY A 153 6.25 -29.15 -0.83
CA GLY A 153 6.05 -29.77 0.47
C GLY A 153 7.26 -30.54 0.97
N LYS A 154 7.89 -31.33 0.11
CA LYS A 154 9.08 -32.12 0.45
C LYS A 154 10.34 -31.27 0.69
N MET A 155 10.45 -30.14 0.01
CA MET A 155 11.61 -29.25 0.14
C MET A 155 11.51 -28.39 1.41
N ALA A 156 10.30 -27.94 1.77
CA ALA A 156 10.07 -27.19 3.00
C ALA A 156 10.20 -28.07 4.25
N GLU A 157 9.72 -29.33 4.22
CA GLU A 157 9.92 -30.28 5.32
C GLU A 157 11.41 -30.59 5.54
N ARG A 158 12.18 -30.78 4.47
CA ARG A 158 13.61 -31.02 4.55
C ARG A 158 14.38 -29.85 5.17
N TRP A 159 14.04 -28.60 4.81
CA TRP A 159 14.61 -27.39 5.39
C TRP A 159 14.28 -27.22 6.88
N LEU A 160 13.08 -27.62 7.31
CA LEU A 160 12.66 -27.55 8.71
C LEU A 160 13.29 -28.65 9.56
N LEU A 161 13.67 -29.79 8.97
CA LEU A 161 14.29 -30.92 9.69
C LEU A 161 15.81 -30.83 9.74
N GLU A 162 16.47 -30.11 8.82
CA GLU A 162 17.92 -29.88 8.80
C GLU A 162 18.36 -28.66 9.63
N GLY A 163 17.43 -27.93 10.25
CA GLY A 163 17.72 -26.83 11.17
C GLY A 163 18.45 -27.32 12.41
N GLN A 164 19.79 -27.26 12.38
CA GLN A 164 20.63 -27.41 13.57
C GLN A 164 20.09 -26.49 14.68
N GLN A 165 20.00 -26.98 15.90
CA GLN A 165 19.80 -26.18 17.11
C GLN A 165 20.95 -25.15 17.22
N HIS A 166 20.81 -24.05 16.50
CA HIS A 166 21.56 -22.86 16.86
C HIS A 166 20.88 -22.25 18.08
N ASP A 167 21.69 -21.89 19.06
CA ASP A 167 21.27 -21.04 20.18
C ASP A 167 20.70 -19.75 19.58
N LEU A 168 19.38 -19.76 19.37
CA LEU A 168 18.68 -18.65 18.71
C LEU A 168 18.60 -17.49 19.71
N THR A 169 19.61 -16.63 19.68
CA THR A 169 19.53 -15.33 20.36
C THR A 169 18.55 -14.44 19.59
N GLY A 170 17.46 -14.01 20.23
CA GLY A 170 16.54 -13.03 19.69
C GLY A 170 17.23 -11.68 19.48
N LEU A 171 16.53 -10.71 18.89
CA LEU A 171 16.99 -9.34 18.74
C LEU A 171 16.48 -8.48 19.90
N SER A 172 17.40 -7.86 20.64
CA SER A 172 17.10 -6.84 21.65
C SER A 172 17.72 -5.51 21.26
N VAL A 173 16.88 -4.48 21.14
CA VAL A 173 17.28 -3.10 20.89
C VAL A 173 16.91 -2.28 22.12
N HIS A 174 17.87 -1.52 22.67
CA HIS A 174 17.66 -0.70 23.86
C HIS A 174 18.04 0.75 23.59
N ASN A 175 17.10 1.67 23.85
CA ASN A 175 17.32 3.11 23.82
C ASN A 175 17.97 3.63 22.52
N LEU A 176 17.65 3.01 21.38
CA LEU A 176 18.22 3.36 20.08
C LEU A 176 17.74 4.76 19.64
N THR A 177 18.69 5.64 19.43
CA THR A 177 18.45 6.97 18.86
C THR A 177 19.29 7.13 17.60
N VAL A 178 18.66 7.49 16.48
CA VAL A 178 19.33 7.74 15.19
C VAL A 178 18.97 9.12 14.70
N ALA A 179 19.98 9.93 14.41
CA ALA A 179 19.80 11.27 13.87
C ALA A 179 20.61 11.43 12.58
N PHE A 180 20.07 12.20 11.64
CA PHE A 180 20.71 12.54 10.37
C PHE A 180 20.91 14.05 10.27
N GLU A 181 22.02 14.46 9.69
CA GLU A 181 22.21 15.85 9.29
C GLU A 181 21.41 16.14 8.02
N GLY A 182 20.64 17.20 8.05
CA GLY A 182 19.92 17.68 6.87
C GLY A 182 20.83 18.41 5.87
N PRO A 183 20.29 18.80 4.71
CA PRO A 183 21.07 19.51 3.70
C PRO A 183 21.58 20.85 4.25
N ARG A 184 22.84 21.17 3.96
CA ARG A 184 23.42 22.48 4.28
C ARG A 184 22.77 23.57 3.42
N THR A 185 22.00 24.42 4.04
CA THR A 185 21.33 25.56 3.40
C THR A 185 22.20 26.83 3.36
N SER A 186 23.30 26.87 4.13
CA SER A 186 24.24 28.00 4.20
C SER A 186 25.62 27.53 4.64
N PHE A 187 26.67 28.18 4.13
CA PHE A 187 28.07 27.93 4.51
C PHE A 187 28.33 28.28 5.99
N PHE A 188 27.55 29.23 6.57
CA PHE A 188 27.75 29.78 7.91
C PHE A 188 26.81 29.18 8.96
N ARG A 189 25.90 28.29 8.61
CA ARG A 189 24.98 27.65 9.58
C ARG A 189 25.22 26.14 9.60
N LYS A 190 25.18 25.58 10.82
CA LYS A 190 25.19 24.13 11.00
C LYS A 190 23.94 23.53 10.34
N PRO A 191 24.05 22.38 9.68
CA PRO A 191 22.91 21.69 9.10
C PRO A 191 21.90 21.36 10.21
N PRO A 192 20.57 21.38 9.90
CA PRO A 192 19.56 20.94 10.84
C PRO A 192 19.73 19.44 11.11
N ILE A 193 19.51 19.03 12.36
CA ILE A 193 19.54 17.61 12.75
C ILE A 193 18.10 17.09 12.76
N TYR A 194 17.89 15.98 12.05
CA TYR A 194 16.63 15.23 12.03
C TYR A 194 16.79 13.96 12.84
N VAL A 195 16.05 13.84 13.94
CA VAL A 195 15.99 12.60 14.72
C VAL A 195 15.01 11.65 14.06
N ALA A 196 15.53 10.60 13.42
CA ALA A 196 14.72 9.59 12.75
C ALA A 196 14.22 8.48 13.69
N LEU A 197 15.01 8.18 14.73
CA LEU A 197 14.63 7.29 15.83
C LEU A 197 14.97 8.00 17.14
N ASN A 198 14.07 7.95 18.11
CA ASN A 198 14.27 8.56 19.41
C ASN A 198 13.95 7.55 20.52
N ASN A 199 14.99 7.08 21.20
CA ASN A 199 14.87 6.19 22.36
C ASN A 199 14.03 4.93 22.12
N VAL A 200 14.23 4.27 20.96
CA VAL A 200 13.47 3.08 20.58
C VAL A 200 14.01 1.87 21.33
N THR A 201 13.11 1.16 22.04
CA THR A 201 13.41 -0.12 22.68
C THR A 201 12.44 -1.17 22.18
N LEU A 202 12.95 -2.32 21.72
CA LEU A 202 12.15 -3.46 21.28
C LEU A 202 12.91 -4.78 21.54
N ASN A 203 12.14 -5.85 21.64
CA ASN A 203 12.68 -7.19 21.81
C ASN A 203 11.91 -8.18 20.93
N ILE A 204 12.62 -8.94 20.11
CA ILE A 204 12.06 -9.98 19.25
C ILE A 204 12.58 -11.32 19.73
N LYS A 205 11.68 -12.17 20.22
CA LYS A 205 12.03 -13.52 20.70
C LYS A 205 12.32 -14.44 19.52
N PRO A 206 13.21 -15.43 19.69
CA PRO A 206 13.42 -16.47 18.70
C PRO A 206 12.10 -17.16 18.29
N GLY A 207 11.93 -17.44 16.99
CA GLY A 207 10.72 -18.11 16.48
C GLY A 207 9.45 -17.24 16.50
N SER A 208 9.54 -15.94 16.89
CA SER A 208 8.40 -15.02 16.83
C SER A 208 8.48 -14.09 15.60
N ILE A 209 7.30 -13.65 15.13
CA ILE A 209 7.15 -12.64 14.08
C ILE A 209 6.65 -11.36 14.73
N MET A 210 7.41 -10.26 14.57
CA MET A 210 7.00 -8.93 15.01
C MET A 210 6.59 -8.10 13.80
N GLY A 211 5.38 -7.56 13.82
CA GLY A 211 4.92 -6.55 12.85
C GLY A 211 5.39 -5.15 13.24
N LEU A 212 6.02 -4.42 12.31
CA LEU A 212 6.41 -3.01 12.49
C LEU A 212 5.54 -2.15 11.59
N VAL A 213 4.64 -1.38 12.18
CA VAL A 213 3.60 -0.60 11.49
C VAL A 213 3.76 0.89 11.80
N GLY A 214 3.39 1.74 10.88
CA GLY A 214 3.40 3.21 11.03
C GLY A 214 3.35 3.93 9.69
N GLU A 215 3.10 5.23 9.70
CA GLU A 215 3.04 6.07 8.50
C GLU A 215 4.40 6.21 7.79
N SER A 216 4.38 6.68 6.54
CA SER A 216 5.60 6.99 5.81
C SER A 216 6.43 8.05 6.56
N GLY A 217 7.75 7.84 6.66
CA GLY A 217 8.62 8.73 7.44
C GLY A 217 8.69 8.44 8.94
N SER A 218 7.94 7.47 9.48
CA SER A 218 7.96 7.15 10.93
C SER A 218 9.22 6.44 11.43
N GLY A 219 10.23 6.25 10.60
CA GLY A 219 11.51 5.65 10.99
C GLY A 219 11.63 4.13 10.83
N LYS A 220 10.60 3.41 10.32
CA LYS A 220 10.60 1.94 10.16
C LYS A 220 11.80 1.42 9.38
N SER A 221 12.05 2.00 8.20
CA SER A 221 13.19 1.61 7.35
C SER A 221 14.53 1.97 7.97
N THR A 222 14.59 3.00 8.80
CA THR A 222 15.79 3.36 9.57
C THR A 222 16.07 2.31 10.62
N LEU A 223 15.04 1.89 11.36
CA LEU A 223 15.18 0.83 12.37
C LEU A 223 15.63 -0.51 11.77
N ALA A 224 15.14 -0.85 10.59
CA ALA A 224 15.50 -2.09 9.90
C ALA A 224 16.92 -2.11 9.31
N LYS A 225 17.57 -0.94 9.17
CA LYS A 225 18.92 -0.78 8.58
C LYS A 225 20.03 -0.63 9.62
N VAL A 226 19.67 -0.42 10.87
CA VAL A 226 20.60 -0.31 12.01
C VAL A 226 20.80 -1.67 12.66
#